data_5a2178d0b2f2cce5124c450f3a6850e8
#
_entry.id   5a2178d0b2f2cce5124c450f3a6850e8
#
_cell.length_a   1.000
_cell.length_b   1.000
_cell.length_c   1.000
_cell.angle_alpha   90.00
_cell.angle_beta   90.00
_cell.angle_gamma   90.00
#
_symmetry.space_group_name_H-M   'P 1'
#
loop_
_entity.id
_entity.type
_entity.pdbx_description
1 polymer ?
#
loop_
_entity_poly.entity_id
_entity_poly.type
_entity_poly.pdbx_seq_one_letter_code
_entity_poly.pdbx_strand_id
1 'polypeptide(L)'
;MSDLKKTQHFTENYKEILQGIDFYPQEAVDPFAGNCDLFKYSPNTNWEFYDIDVKDPRVKYRDSLLNPIDYTGKVVITNPPYLAKNKTDQFKEIFDKYQTDDLYKASILSIIGCEEGILIIPLNFFTDRASMEVREKFFSQYHVDYVNYFTYQVFENTTYNVCSF
;
A
#
# COMPACT_ATOMS: atom_id res chain seq x y z
N MET A 1 -23.09 -1.94 -1.19
CA MET A 1 -21.80 -2.24 -0.52
C MET A 1 -21.04 -0.94 -0.50
N SER A 2 -20.55 -0.46 0.66
CA SER A 2 -19.81 0.81 0.69
C SER A 2 -18.50 0.64 -0.11
N ASP A 3 -18.04 1.69 -0.81
CA ASP A 3 -16.84 1.61 -1.64
C ASP A 3 -15.59 1.32 -0.80
N LEU A 4 -15.59 1.65 0.49
CA LEU A 4 -14.56 1.23 1.46
C LEU A 4 -14.34 -0.29 1.50
N LYS A 5 -15.40 -1.11 1.41
CA LYS A 5 -15.24 -2.56 1.35
C LYS A 5 -14.62 -3.06 0.05
N LYS A 6 -14.71 -2.27 -1.02
CA LYS A 6 -14.10 -2.61 -2.32
C LYS A 6 -12.60 -2.30 -2.37
N THR A 7 -12.11 -1.47 -1.45
CA THR A 7 -10.68 -1.06 -1.42
C THR A 7 -9.83 -1.92 -0.51
N GLN A 8 -10.44 -2.70 0.38
CA GLN A 8 -9.72 -3.49 1.38
C GLN A 8 -9.30 -4.84 0.82
N HIS A 9 -8.00 -5.07 0.76
CA HIS A 9 -7.38 -6.34 0.38
C HIS A 9 -6.54 -6.83 1.55
N PHE A 10 -7.08 -7.80 2.30
CA PHE A 10 -6.41 -8.34 3.49
C PHE A 10 -5.22 -9.23 3.10
N THR A 11 -4.10 -9.04 3.80
CA THR A 11 -2.85 -9.74 3.52
C THR A 11 -2.72 -11.02 4.36
N GLU A 12 -3.81 -11.79 4.47
CA GLU A 12 -3.83 -13.06 5.22
C GLU A 12 -2.80 -14.07 4.69
N ASN A 13 -2.55 -14.05 3.38
CA ASN A 13 -1.57 -14.88 2.67
C ASN A 13 -0.18 -14.23 2.57
N TYR A 14 0.21 -13.43 3.56
CA TYR A 14 1.48 -12.70 3.58
C TYR A 14 2.72 -13.59 3.34
N LYS A 15 2.71 -14.85 3.77
CA LYS A 15 3.82 -15.78 3.57
C LYS A 15 4.12 -16.04 2.10
N GLU A 16 3.09 -16.10 1.26
CA GLU A 16 3.21 -16.27 -0.16
C GLU A 16 3.60 -14.94 -0.83
N ILE A 17 2.89 -13.86 -0.47
CA ILE A 17 3.09 -12.53 -1.09
C ILE A 17 4.48 -11.99 -0.81
N LEU A 18 5.02 -12.19 0.39
CA LEU A 18 6.33 -11.70 0.83
C LEU A 18 7.42 -12.78 0.80
N GLN A 19 7.20 -13.88 0.07
CA GLN A 19 8.17 -14.97 -0.03
C GLN A 19 9.52 -14.45 -0.55
N GLY A 20 10.61 -14.78 0.16
CA GLY A 20 11.97 -14.41 -0.22
C GLY A 20 12.35 -12.94 0.06
N ILE A 21 11.44 -12.14 0.61
CA ILE A 21 11.78 -10.82 1.13
C ILE A 21 12.18 -10.97 2.60
N ASP A 22 13.49 -10.88 2.87
CA ASP A 22 14.06 -11.00 4.20
C ASP A 22 14.37 -9.59 4.77
N PHE A 23 13.32 -8.83 5.08
CA PHE A 23 13.41 -7.48 5.58
C PHE A 23 12.59 -7.31 6.86
N TYR A 24 13.25 -7.23 8.02
CA TYR A 24 12.64 -7.18 9.36
C TYR A 24 13.16 -5.97 10.14
N PRO A 25 12.63 -4.76 9.92
CA PRO A 25 13.11 -3.55 10.57
C PRO A 25 12.75 -3.51 12.06
N GLN A 26 13.47 -2.69 12.83
CA GLN A 26 13.13 -2.46 14.23
C GLN A 26 11.83 -1.69 14.41
N GLU A 27 11.55 -0.74 13.52
CA GLU A 27 10.34 0.08 13.51
C GLU A 27 9.75 0.12 12.11
N ALA A 28 8.43 0.11 11.99
CA ALA A 28 7.74 0.27 10.73
C ALA A 28 6.38 0.95 10.90
N VAL A 29 5.92 1.57 9.82
CA VAL A 29 4.59 2.16 9.71
C VAL A 29 3.80 1.42 8.64
N ASP A 30 2.56 1.04 8.96
CA ASP A 30 1.56 0.65 7.98
C ASP A 30 0.43 1.69 7.97
N PRO A 31 0.41 2.59 6.97
CA PRO A 31 -0.60 3.64 6.88
C PRO A 31 -1.97 3.17 6.40
N PHE A 32 -2.12 1.89 6.01
CA PHE A 32 -3.35 1.27 5.51
C PHE A 32 -3.53 -0.13 6.11
N ALA A 33 -3.48 -0.20 7.44
CA ALA A 33 -3.24 -1.42 8.20
C ALA A 33 -4.36 -2.47 8.15
N GLY A 34 -5.61 -2.06 7.85
CA GLY A 34 -6.75 -2.98 7.82
C GLY A 34 -6.88 -3.82 9.10
N ASN A 35 -6.65 -5.12 8.97
CA ASN A 35 -6.66 -6.07 10.11
C ASN A 35 -5.27 -6.28 10.75
N CYS A 36 -4.26 -5.47 10.41
CA CYS A 36 -2.87 -5.64 10.86
C CYS A 36 -2.24 -6.99 10.45
N ASP A 37 -2.58 -7.52 9.29
CA ASP A 37 -2.05 -8.82 8.85
C ASP A 37 -0.54 -8.81 8.65
N LEU A 38 0.05 -7.67 8.26
CA LEU A 38 1.50 -7.51 8.09
C LEU A 38 2.29 -7.60 9.41
N PHE A 39 1.62 -7.43 10.57
CA PHE A 39 2.23 -7.76 11.86
C PHE A 39 2.73 -9.20 11.93
N LYS A 40 2.01 -10.13 11.28
CA LYS A 40 2.37 -11.56 11.27
C LYS A 40 3.64 -11.84 10.47
N TYR A 41 3.97 -10.96 9.51
CA TYR A 41 5.21 -11.05 8.73
C TYR A 41 6.43 -10.67 9.60
N SER A 42 6.34 -9.59 10.38
CA SER A 42 7.42 -9.12 11.25
C SER A 42 6.91 -8.82 12.67
N PRO A 43 6.69 -9.86 13.51
CA PRO A 43 6.05 -9.71 14.82
C PRO A 43 6.96 -9.03 15.87
N ASN A 44 8.26 -8.94 15.62
CA ASN A 44 9.21 -8.28 16.51
C ASN A 44 9.45 -6.80 16.17
N THR A 45 8.89 -6.32 15.06
CA THR A 45 8.92 -4.91 14.68
C THR A 45 8.04 -4.08 15.60
N ASN A 46 8.49 -2.90 15.99
CA ASN A 46 7.66 -1.89 16.67
C ASN A 46 6.82 -1.16 15.62
N TRP A 47 5.54 -1.52 15.52
CA TRP A 47 4.65 -1.04 14.49
C TRP A 47 3.86 0.20 14.90
N GLU A 48 3.72 1.15 13.96
CA GLU A 48 2.68 2.16 13.94
C GLU A 48 1.63 1.81 12.88
N PHE A 49 0.38 1.53 13.30
CA PHE A 49 -0.71 1.18 12.40
C PHE A 49 -1.72 2.30 12.29
N TYR A 50 -2.11 2.65 11.06
CA TYR A 50 -3.14 3.63 10.76
C TYR A 50 -4.14 3.06 9.77
N ASP A 51 -5.42 3.40 9.94
CA ASP A 51 -6.49 3.11 8.97
C ASP A 51 -7.69 4.03 9.21
N ILE A 52 -8.50 4.22 8.18
CA ILE A 52 -9.76 4.95 8.30
C ILE A 52 -10.89 4.05 8.84
N ASP A 53 -10.73 2.73 8.78
CA ASP A 53 -11.67 1.72 9.27
C ASP A 53 -10.99 0.89 10.38
N VAL A 54 -11.06 1.41 11.62
CA VAL A 54 -10.38 0.82 12.77
C VAL A 54 -11.06 -0.47 13.20
N LYS A 55 -10.46 -1.61 12.91
CA LYS A 55 -10.95 -2.96 13.25
C LYS A 55 -10.13 -3.65 14.32
N ASP A 56 -8.87 -3.25 14.49
CA ASP A 56 -7.95 -3.80 15.47
C ASP A 56 -7.56 -2.72 16.50
N PRO A 57 -7.48 -3.03 17.79
CA PRO A 57 -7.16 -2.03 18.83
C PRO A 57 -5.76 -1.41 18.71
N ARG A 58 -4.86 -1.99 17.94
CA ARG A 58 -3.52 -1.44 17.65
C ARG A 58 -3.56 -0.31 16.60
N VAL A 59 -4.65 -0.23 15.81
CA VAL A 59 -4.80 0.75 14.73
C VAL A 59 -5.28 2.09 15.30
N LYS A 60 -4.57 3.15 14.93
CA LYS A 60 -5.00 4.54 15.18
C LYS A 60 -5.81 5.03 14.00
N TYR A 61 -6.96 5.66 14.27
CA TYR A 61 -7.78 6.28 13.20
C TYR A 61 -6.99 7.36 12.46
N ARG A 62 -6.88 7.21 11.15
CA ARG A 62 -6.32 8.25 10.26
C ARG A 62 -6.72 7.98 8.82
N ASP A 63 -7.14 9.03 8.11
CA ASP A 63 -7.13 9.05 6.66
C ASP A 63 -5.71 9.41 6.18
N SER A 64 -4.91 8.39 5.89
CA SER A 64 -3.50 8.56 5.52
C SER A 64 -3.31 9.15 4.12
N LEU A 65 -4.36 9.21 3.29
CA LEU A 65 -4.32 9.87 1.99
C LEU A 65 -4.63 11.37 2.09
N LEU A 66 -5.65 11.76 2.86
CA LEU A 66 -5.97 13.16 3.06
C LEU A 66 -5.03 13.83 4.06
N ASN A 67 -4.64 13.11 5.12
CA ASN A 67 -3.83 13.60 6.23
C ASN A 67 -2.62 12.67 6.50
N PRO A 68 -1.66 12.54 5.56
CA PRO A 68 -0.48 11.71 5.75
C PRO A 68 0.34 12.20 6.95
N ILE A 69 1.05 11.29 7.61
CA ILE A 69 2.09 11.67 8.58
C ILE A 69 3.35 12.13 7.82
N ASP A 70 4.31 12.68 8.53
CA ASP A 70 5.67 12.83 8.00
C ASP A 70 6.36 11.46 7.99
N TYR A 71 6.68 10.97 6.78
CA TYR A 71 7.37 9.69 6.59
C TYR A 71 8.88 9.81 6.55
N THR A 72 9.46 11.00 6.69
CA THR A 72 10.91 11.21 6.70
C THR A 72 11.59 10.31 7.74
N GLY A 73 12.57 9.50 7.30
CA GLY A 73 13.30 8.56 8.14
C GLY A 73 12.47 7.37 8.68
N LYS A 74 11.28 7.14 8.13
CA LYS A 74 10.43 6.00 8.53
C LYS A 74 10.52 4.87 7.51
N VAL A 75 10.45 3.65 8.02
CA VAL A 75 10.23 2.44 7.20
C VAL A 75 8.74 2.25 6.99
N VAL A 76 8.32 2.03 5.75
CA VAL A 76 6.91 1.78 5.41
C VAL A 76 6.74 0.38 4.85
N ILE A 77 5.90 -0.44 5.49
CA ILE A 77 5.51 -1.75 4.97
C ILE A 77 3.99 -1.77 4.86
N THR A 78 3.46 -1.86 3.65
CA THR A 78 2.02 -1.67 3.47
C THR A 78 1.45 -2.36 2.24
N ASN A 79 0.17 -2.71 2.33
CA ASN A 79 -0.71 -3.11 1.24
C ASN A 79 -1.81 -2.03 1.10
N PRO A 80 -1.58 -0.99 0.30
CA PRO A 80 -2.50 0.14 0.20
C PRO A 80 -3.82 -0.22 -0.49
N PRO A 81 -4.85 0.64 -0.41
CA PRO A 81 -6.11 0.42 -1.11
C PRO A 81 -5.96 0.50 -2.63
N TYR A 82 -6.69 -0.36 -3.38
CA TYR A 82 -6.77 -0.35 -4.84
C TYR A 82 -8.20 -0.02 -5.26
N LEU A 83 -8.41 1.08 -5.96
CA LEU A 83 -9.67 1.39 -6.62
C LEU A 83 -9.45 2.46 -7.68
N ALA A 84 -9.78 2.12 -8.92
CA ALA A 84 -9.69 3.06 -10.02
C ALA A 84 -10.76 4.16 -9.93
N LYS A 85 -10.38 5.38 -10.29
CA LYS A 85 -11.22 6.60 -10.26
C LYS A 85 -12.56 6.41 -11.00
N ASN A 86 -12.56 5.69 -12.11
CA ASN A 86 -13.76 5.44 -12.91
C ASN A 86 -14.75 4.42 -12.29
N LYS A 87 -14.40 3.81 -11.14
CA LYS A 87 -15.25 2.86 -10.42
C LYS A 87 -15.94 3.45 -9.19
N THR A 88 -15.70 4.74 -8.89
CA THR A 88 -16.23 5.40 -7.70
C THR A 88 -16.30 6.91 -7.85
N ASP A 89 -17.28 7.53 -7.18
CA ASP A 89 -17.39 8.98 -7.02
C ASP A 89 -16.93 9.46 -5.64
N GLN A 90 -16.55 8.53 -4.73
CA GLN A 90 -16.31 8.85 -3.32
C GLN A 90 -14.94 9.51 -3.07
N PHE A 91 -13.89 9.12 -3.77
CA PHE A 91 -12.51 9.54 -3.46
C PHE A 91 -12.01 10.67 -4.34
N LYS A 92 -12.94 11.53 -4.83
CA LYS A 92 -12.61 12.62 -5.75
C LYS A 92 -11.52 13.54 -5.20
N GLU A 93 -11.62 13.93 -3.93
CA GLU A 93 -10.65 14.81 -3.27
C GLU A 93 -9.25 14.21 -3.25
N ILE A 94 -9.12 12.91 -3.03
CA ILE A 94 -7.84 12.18 -3.06
C ILE A 94 -7.28 12.18 -4.47
N PHE A 95 -8.09 11.82 -5.48
CA PHE A 95 -7.65 11.82 -6.87
C PHE A 95 -7.24 13.21 -7.36
N ASP A 96 -7.96 14.25 -6.94
CA ASP A 96 -7.64 15.63 -7.28
C ASP A 96 -6.38 16.12 -6.53
N LYS A 97 -6.18 15.72 -5.27
CA LYS A 97 -4.97 16.05 -4.49
C LYS A 97 -3.70 15.46 -5.10
N TYR A 98 -3.73 14.19 -5.48
CA TYR A 98 -2.55 13.48 -5.97
C TYR A 98 -2.44 13.45 -7.50
N GLN A 99 -3.45 13.93 -8.23
CA GLN A 99 -3.54 13.90 -9.70
C GLN A 99 -3.37 12.47 -10.25
N THR A 100 -4.06 11.51 -9.63
CA THR A 100 -3.99 10.09 -9.97
C THR A 100 -5.35 9.53 -10.39
N ASP A 101 -5.34 8.35 -10.98
CA ASP A 101 -6.51 7.62 -11.47
C ASP A 101 -6.79 6.32 -10.69
N ASP A 102 -5.95 6.00 -9.68
CA ASP A 102 -6.14 4.86 -8.79
C ASP A 102 -5.61 5.17 -7.38
N LEU A 103 -6.25 4.60 -6.35
CA LEU A 103 -5.90 4.83 -4.95
C LEU A 103 -4.49 4.34 -4.62
N TYR A 104 -4.03 3.19 -5.18
CA TYR A 104 -2.67 2.73 -4.91
C TYR A 104 -1.61 3.72 -5.39
N LYS A 105 -1.87 4.42 -6.51
CA LYS A 105 -0.97 5.46 -7.02
C LYS A 105 -0.92 6.67 -6.08
N ALA A 106 -2.08 7.11 -5.58
CA ALA A 106 -2.15 8.14 -4.56
C ALA A 106 -1.41 7.71 -3.27
N SER A 107 -1.55 6.44 -2.89
CA SER A 107 -0.85 5.88 -1.72
C SER A 107 0.67 5.90 -1.89
N ILE A 108 1.19 5.49 -3.04
CA ILE A 108 2.63 5.60 -3.35
C ILE A 108 3.10 7.04 -3.19
N LEU A 109 2.39 8.00 -3.78
CA LEU A 109 2.76 9.42 -3.70
C LEU A 109 2.67 9.98 -2.29
N SER A 110 1.76 9.47 -1.45
CA SER A 110 1.59 9.94 -0.07
C SER A 110 2.74 9.55 0.86
N ILE A 111 3.44 8.45 0.56
CA ILE A 111 4.53 7.92 1.38
C ILE A 111 5.92 8.27 0.84
N ILE A 112 6.01 8.96 -0.30
CA ILE A 112 7.30 9.45 -0.83
C ILE A 112 7.98 10.31 0.24
N GLY A 113 9.28 10.02 0.48
CA GLY A 113 10.07 10.59 1.56
C GLY A 113 10.33 9.61 2.71
N CYS A 114 9.68 8.43 2.73
CA CYS A 114 10.10 7.35 3.63
C CYS A 114 11.52 6.89 3.29
N GLU A 115 12.19 6.25 4.23
CA GLU A 115 13.58 5.80 4.05
C GLU A 115 13.65 4.58 3.15
N GLU A 116 12.87 3.56 3.46
CA GLU A 116 12.79 2.28 2.76
C GLU A 116 11.48 1.57 3.10
N GLY A 117 11.23 0.41 2.53
CA GLY A 117 10.06 -0.37 2.91
C GLY A 117 9.68 -1.51 1.98
N ILE A 118 8.46 -2.01 2.17
CA ILE A 118 7.83 -3.02 1.32
C ILE A 118 6.47 -2.50 0.86
N LEU A 119 6.23 -2.59 -0.44
CA LEU A 119 4.94 -2.28 -1.05
C LEU A 119 4.32 -3.53 -1.67
N ILE A 120 3.02 -3.73 -1.43
CA ILE A 120 2.20 -4.75 -2.08
C ILE A 120 1.19 -4.00 -2.94
N ILE A 121 1.37 -3.98 -4.26
CA ILE A 121 0.57 -3.16 -5.17
C ILE A 121 0.23 -3.88 -6.47
N PRO A 122 -0.71 -3.36 -7.28
CA PRO A 122 -0.98 -3.87 -8.61
C PRO A 122 0.27 -3.89 -9.50
N LEU A 123 0.49 -5.00 -10.20
CA LEU A 123 1.62 -5.19 -11.12
C LEU A 123 1.65 -4.16 -12.26
N ASN A 124 0.50 -3.58 -12.61
CA ASN A 124 0.41 -2.53 -13.62
C ASN A 124 1.13 -1.23 -13.21
N PHE A 125 1.57 -1.07 -11.96
CA PHE A 125 2.54 -0.04 -11.58
C PHE A 125 3.79 -0.11 -12.47
N PHE A 126 4.31 -1.30 -12.74
CA PHE A 126 5.50 -1.49 -13.56
C PHE A 126 5.22 -1.48 -15.07
N THR A 127 4.05 -1.93 -15.49
CA THR A 127 3.76 -2.27 -16.89
C THR A 127 2.86 -1.27 -17.61
N ASP A 128 2.02 -0.53 -16.88
CA ASP A 128 1.04 0.36 -17.48
C ASP A 128 1.64 1.75 -17.78
N ARG A 129 1.28 2.28 -18.95
CA ARG A 129 1.62 3.65 -19.35
C ARG A 129 0.98 4.70 -18.43
N ALA A 130 -0.24 4.45 -17.95
CA ALA A 130 -0.94 5.33 -17.01
C ALA A 130 -0.26 5.45 -15.63
N SER A 131 0.72 4.58 -15.33
CA SER A 131 1.52 4.63 -14.10
C SER A 131 2.86 5.38 -14.28
N MET A 132 3.17 5.87 -15.49
CA MET A 132 4.49 6.40 -15.84
C MET A 132 4.92 7.55 -14.92
N GLU A 133 4.07 8.56 -14.71
CA GLU A 133 4.41 9.73 -13.89
C GLU A 133 4.66 9.35 -12.42
N VAL A 134 3.83 8.48 -11.86
CA VAL A 134 4.01 8.00 -10.48
C VAL A 134 5.28 7.17 -10.36
N ARG A 135 5.53 6.32 -11.35
CA ARG A 135 6.73 5.47 -11.43
C ARG A 135 8.01 6.30 -11.55
N GLU A 136 8.02 7.34 -12.37
CA GLU A 136 9.17 8.27 -12.50
C GLU A 136 9.46 8.99 -11.18
N LYS A 137 8.43 9.49 -10.49
CA LYS A 137 8.58 10.09 -9.17
C LYS A 137 9.13 9.09 -8.14
N PHE A 138 8.62 7.87 -8.14
CA PHE A 138 9.09 6.80 -7.26
C PHE A 138 10.58 6.50 -7.51
N PHE A 139 10.95 6.19 -8.74
CA PHE A 139 12.32 5.83 -9.10
C PHE A 139 13.31 7.01 -9.10
N SER A 140 12.84 8.25 -8.96
CA SER A 140 13.73 9.38 -8.69
C SER A 140 14.31 9.36 -7.27
N GLN A 141 13.72 8.58 -6.33
CA GLN A 141 14.11 8.53 -4.93
C GLN A 141 14.49 7.12 -4.47
N TYR A 142 13.93 6.09 -5.11
CA TYR A 142 14.09 4.70 -4.68
C TYR A 142 14.61 3.81 -5.81
N HIS A 143 15.24 2.72 -5.40
CA HIS A 143 15.49 1.56 -6.26
C HIS A 143 14.78 0.35 -5.65
N VAL A 144 14.58 -0.69 -6.45
CA VAL A 144 13.92 -1.92 -6.03
C VAL A 144 14.95 -3.03 -5.98
N ASP A 145 15.16 -3.62 -4.80
CA ASP A 145 16.13 -4.70 -4.61
C ASP A 145 15.55 -6.07 -4.94
N TYR A 146 14.25 -6.25 -4.70
CA TYR A 146 13.58 -7.52 -4.86
C TYR A 146 12.12 -7.34 -5.32
N VAL A 147 11.66 -8.20 -6.22
CA VAL A 147 10.27 -8.19 -6.72
C VAL A 147 9.70 -9.59 -6.78
N ASN A 148 8.58 -9.81 -6.09
CA ASN A 148 7.66 -10.91 -6.39
C ASN A 148 6.55 -10.40 -7.30
N TYR A 149 6.22 -11.12 -8.36
CA TYR A 149 5.03 -10.87 -9.15
C TYR A 149 4.19 -12.13 -9.29
N PHE A 150 2.89 -11.96 -9.31
CA PHE A 150 1.94 -13.06 -9.34
C PHE A 150 1.11 -13.00 -10.62
N THR A 151 1.09 -14.08 -11.37
CA THR A 151 0.30 -14.24 -12.61
C THR A 151 -1.08 -14.83 -12.34
N TYR A 152 -1.40 -15.06 -11.08
CA TYR A 152 -2.67 -15.56 -10.59
C TYR A 152 -3.23 -14.62 -9.51
N GLN A 153 -4.50 -14.81 -9.18
CA GLN A 153 -5.19 -14.00 -8.19
C GLN A 153 -4.75 -14.38 -6.77
N VAL A 154 -4.06 -13.47 -6.09
CA VAL A 154 -3.60 -13.65 -4.69
C VAL A 154 -4.59 -13.07 -3.66
N PHE A 155 -5.51 -12.20 -4.08
CA PHE A 155 -6.58 -11.66 -3.24
C PHE A 155 -7.94 -12.02 -3.84
N GLU A 156 -8.85 -12.57 -3.04
CA GLU A 156 -10.17 -13.02 -3.50
C GLU A 156 -11.05 -11.91 -4.10
N ASN A 157 -10.87 -10.69 -3.63
CA ASN A 157 -11.75 -9.55 -3.94
C ASN A 157 -11.22 -8.60 -5.01
N THR A 158 -10.18 -8.97 -5.75
CA THR A 158 -9.63 -8.12 -6.81
C THR A 158 -9.25 -8.91 -8.04
N THR A 159 -9.40 -8.28 -9.20
CA THR A 159 -8.92 -8.81 -10.49
C THR A 159 -7.51 -8.30 -10.84
N TYR A 160 -6.89 -7.50 -9.98
CA TYR A 160 -5.53 -7.04 -10.20
C TYR A 160 -4.52 -8.19 -10.00
N ASN A 161 -3.62 -8.35 -10.97
CA ASN A 161 -2.37 -9.04 -10.68
C ASN A 161 -1.52 -8.16 -9.76
N VAL A 162 -0.93 -8.76 -8.74
CA VAL A 162 -0.24 -8.06 -7.67
C VAL A 162 1.26 -8.33 -7.75
N CYS A 163 2.05 -7.42 -7.22
CA CYS A 163 3.46 -7.62 -6.93
C CYS A 163 3.78 -7.13 -5.51
N SER A 164 4.83 -7.65 -4.93
CA SER A 164 5.45 -7.14 -3.71
C SER A 164 6.93 -6.86 -3.95
N PHE A 165 7.44 -5.78 -3.40
CA PHE A 165 8.84 -5.36 -3.57
C PHE A 165 9.28 -4.44 -2.44
#